data_d115143e04133ac8127f7cc9166f020f
#
_entry.id   d115143e04133ac8127f7cc9166f020f
#
_cell.length_a   1.000
_cell.length_b   1.000
_cell.length_c   1.000
_cell.angle_alpha   90.00
_cell.angle_beta   90.00
_cell.angle_gamma   90.00
#
_symmetry.space_group_name_H-M   'P 1'
#
loop_
_entity.id
_entity.type
_entity.pdbx_description
1 polymer ?
#
loop_
_entity_poly.entity_id
_entity_poly.type
_entity_poly.pdbx_seq_one_letter_code
_entity_poly.pdbx_strand_id
1 'polypeptide(L)'
;MSLSVKKIIDDRRSYMLPVLKRYVGAVDESQDAILQQMLTTAALEIQEHADISVLPCEMELRVDNNDSELVRLYQSPKEVTSVATADGQSVEYVREGNRIRTAGVYGSLVIDYVTEPIEGECGRLMTLVFQYATALYDGQTDELIKIIAQC
;
A
#
# COMPACT_ATOMS: atom_id res chain seq x y z
N MET A 1 -8.90 -10.66 9.78
CA MET A 1 -8.25 -10.33 8.48
C MET A 1 -7.05 -9.45 8.75
N SER A 2 -5.93 -9.75 8.13
CA SER A 2 -4.76 -8.89 8.17
C SER A 2 -4.14 -8.74 6.79
N LEU A 3 -3.74 -7.52 6.44
CA LEU A 3 -3.07 -7.18 5.19
C LEU A 3 -1.69 -6.63 5.53
N SER A 4 -0.66 -7.17 4.90
CA SER A 4 0.70 -6.72 5.12
C SER A 4 1.45 -6.53 3.81
N VAL A 5 2.36 -5.56 3.80
CA VAL A 5 3.30 -5.33 2.70
C VAL A 5 4.51 -6.24 2.92
N LYS A 6 4.74 -7.18 2.01
CA LYS A 6 5.91 -8.06 2.06
C LYS A 6 7.15 -7.40 1.48
N LYS A 7 6.97 -6.61 0.41
CA LYS A 7 8.06 -5.97 -0.31
C LYS A 7 7.54 -4.82 -1.16
N ILE A 8 8.29 -3.73 -1.22
CA ILE A 8 8.09 -2.66 -2.21
C ILE A 8 8.86 -3.05 -3.46
N ILE A 9 8.15 -3.20 -4.59
CA ILE A 9 8.72 -3.77 -5.82
C ILE A 9 9.55 -2.74 -6.58
N ASP A 10 9.01 -1.51 -6.69
CA ASP A 10 9.64 -0.43 -7.43
C ASP A 10 9.99 0.71 -6.50
N ASP A 11 11.25 1.13 -6.52
CA ASP A 11 11.74 2.20 -5.66
C ASP A 11 11.51 3.58 -6.30
N ARG A 12 10.25 4.01 -6.34
CA ARG A 12 9.88 5.36 -6.77
C ARG A 12 10.40 6.43 -5.82
N ARG A 13 10.86 6.03 -4.65
CA ARG A 13 11.41 6.94 -3.64
C ARG A 13 12.65 7.69 -4.15
N SER A 14 13.40 7.11 -5.09
CA SER A 14 14.61 7.74 -5.64
C SER A 14 14.33 9.07 -6.33
N TYR A 15 13.19 9.23 -6.99
CA TYR A 15 12.81 10.51 -7.60
C TYR A 15 11.81 11.32 -6.75
N MET A 16 11.18 10.69 -5.78
CA MET A 16 10.34 11.38 -4.82
C MET A 16 11.16 12.20 -3.82
N LEU A 17 12.35 11.71 -3.45
CA LEU A 17 13.21 12.36 -2.45
C LEU A 17 13.59 13.81 -2.83
N PRO A 18 14.02 14.12 -4.05
CA PRO A 18 14.34 15.49 -4.41
C PRO A 18 13.15 16.45 -4.31
N VAL A 19 11.93 15.94 -4.55
CA VAL A 19 10.71 16.73 -4.42
C VAL A 19 10.41 17.00 -2.93
N LEU A 20 10.50 15.99 -2.08
CA LEU A 20 10.31 16.16 -0.64
C LEU A 20 11.33 17.14 -0.06
N LYS A 21 12.58 17.07 -0.48
CA LYS A 21 13.63 17.99 -0.02
C LYS A 21 13.25 19.46 -0.28
N ARG A 22 12.61 19.72 -1.40
CA ARG A 22 12.07 21.08 -1.69
C ARG A 22 10.94 21.47 -0.76
N TYR A 23 10.05 20.53 -0.40
CA TYR A 23 8.96 20.80 0.56
C TYR A 23 9.48 21.16 1.95
N VAL A 24 10.52 20.49 2.42
CA VAL A 24 11.06 20.70 3.78
C VAL A 24 12.22 21.71 3.82
N GLY A 25 12.70 22.16 2.67
CA GLY A 25 13.82 23.11 2.60
C GLY A 25 15.19 22.50 2.88
N ALA A 26 15.33 21.18 2.73
CA ALA A 26 16.62 20.49 2.90
C ALA A 26 17.50 20.66 1.65
N VAL A 27 18.74 21.12 1.82
CA VAL A 27 19.63 21.42 0.70
C VAL A 27 20.82 20.48 0.60
N ASP A 28 21.12 19.70 1.64
CA ASP A 28 22.24 18.76 1.65
C ASP A 28 21.76 17.31 1.82
N GLU A 29 22.69 16.37 1.87
CA GLU A 29 22.40 14.94 1.95
C GLU A 29 22.33 14.40 3.38
N SER A 30 22.58 15.24 4.39
CA SER A 30 22.70 14.79 5.79
C SER A 30 21.43 14.14 6.34
N GLN A 31 20.25 14.43 5.78
CA GLN A 31 18.97 13.90 6.24
C GLN A 31 18.27 13.00 5.21
N ASP A 32 18.93 12.65 4.13
CA ASP A 32 18.32 11.88 3.04
C ASP A 32 17.74 10.55 3.54
N ALA A 33 18.46 9.83 4.41
CA ALA A 33 17.99 8.56 4.94
C ALA A 33 16.71 8.71 5.76
N ILE A 34 16.61 9.73 6.61
CA ILE A 34 15.44 10.04 7.42
C ILE A 34 14.26 10.44 6.53
N LEU A 35 14.51 11.32 5.56
CA LEU A 35 13.48 11.79 4.63
C LEU A 35 12.94 10.65 3.78
N GLN A 36 13.80 9.74 3.33
CA GLN A 36 13.38 8.57 2.57
C GLN A 36 12.51 7.63 3.40
N GLN A 37 12.85 7.44 4.67
CA GLN A 37 12.01 6.66 5.57
C GLN A 37 10.65 7.32 5.81
N MET A 38 10.59 8.62 5.94
CA MET A 38 9.35 9.38 6.07
C MET A 38 8.50 9.29 4.81
N LEU A 39 9.12 9.32 3.63
CA LEU A 39 8.42 9.09 2.36
C LEU A 39 7.78 7.71 2.30
N THR A 40 8.52 6.69 2.71
CA THR A 40 8.00 5.31 2.73
C THR A 40 6.82 5.20 3.68
N THR A 41 6.94 5.71 4.90
CA THR A 41 5.86 5.72 5.88
C THR A 41 4.64 6.46 5.34
N ALA A 42 4.83 7.65 4.80
CA ALA A 42 3.75 8.46 4.24
C ALA A 42 3.04 7.75 3.08
N ALA A 43 3.79 7.18 2.15
CA ALA A 43 3.22 6.48 1.01
C ALA A 43 2.38 5.27 1.44
N LEU A 44 2.88 4.47 2.39
CA LEU A 44 2.15 3.31 2.90
C LEU A 44 0.89 3.72 3.67
N GLU A 45 0.94 4.77 4.47
CA GLU A 45 -0.23 5.29 5.19
C GLU A 45 -1.29 5.83 4.23
N ILE A 46 -0.89 6.64 3.26
CA ILE A 46 -1.81 7.20 2.27
C ILE A 46 -2.47 6.11 1.44
N GLN A 47 -1.70 5.14 0.95
CA GLN A 47 -2.29 4.06 0.13
C GLN A 47 -3.23 3.16 0.93
N GLU A 48 -2.98 2.94 2.21
CA GLU A 48 -3.88 2.18 3.07
C GLU A 48 -5.21 2.91 3.26
N HIS A 49 -5.19 4.19 3.57
CA HIS A 49 -6.41 4.96 3.79
C HIS A 49 -7.19 5.26 2.52
N ALA A 50 -6.50 5.48 1.41
CA ALA A 50 -7.14 5.71 0.12
C ALA A 50 -7.60 4.42 -0.57
N ASP A 51 -7.11 3.27 -0.14
CA ASP A 51 -7.30 1.97 -0.79
C ASP A 51 -6.88 1.98 -2.27
N ILE A 52 -5.80 2.71 -2.57
CA ILE A 52 -5.22 2.84 -3.90
C ILE A 52 -3.71 2.75 -3.77
N SER A 53 -3.04 1.98 -4.64
CA SER A 53 -1.59 1.86 -4.61
C SER A 53 -0.90 3.18 -4.94
N VAL A 54 0.07 3.56 -4.12
CA VAL A 54 1.03 4.65 -4.38
C VAL A 54 2.38 4.06 -4.78
N LEU A 55 2.84 3.06 -4.03
CA LEU A 55 4.03 2.27 -4.35
C LEU A 55 3.60 0.86 -4.76
N PRO A 56 4.13 0.32 -5.87
CA PRO A 56 3.85 -1.06 -6.22
C PRO A 56 4.47 -2.00 -5.18
N CYS A 57 3.65 -2.89 -4.63
CA CYS A 57 4.03 -3.76 -3.52
C CYS A 57 3.65 -5.21 -3.77
N GLU A 58 4.43 -6.12 -3.18
CA GLU A 58 3.98 -7.49 -2.93
C GLU A 58 3.22 -7.49 -1.61
N MET A 59 1.97 -7.95 -1.66
CA MET A 59 1.05 -7.95 -0.52
C MET A 59 0.73 -9.37 -0.08
N GLU A 60 0.51 -9.56 1.21
CA GLU A 60 -0.06 -10.77 1.77
C GLU A 60 -1.33 -10.44 2.52
N LEU A 61 -2.44 -11.03 2.08
CA LEU A 61 -3.73 -10.93 2.75
C LEU A 61 -4.03 -12.25 3.46
N ARG A 62 -4.20 -12.19 4.78
CA ARG A 62 -4.64 -13.34 5.59
C ARG A 62 -6.10 -13.13 5.98
N VAL A 63 -6.92 -14.09 5.63
CA VAL A 63 -8.36 -14.08 5.94
C VAL A 63 -8.64 -15.25 6.86
N ASP A 64 -9.20 -14.97 8.03
CA ASP A 64 -9.61 -15.98 9.00
C ASP A 64 -11.13 -15.95 9.13
N ASN A 65 -11.72 -17.11 9.46
CA ASN A 65 -13.16 -17.25 9.65
C ASN A 65 -13.98 -16.78 8.44
N ASN A 66 -13.45 -17.00 7.25
CA ASN A 66 -14.13 -16.64 6.01
C ASN A 66 -15.25 -17.61 5.70
N ASP A 67 -16.47 -17.09 5.55
CA ASP A 67 -17.67 -17.86 5.24
C ASP A 67 -18.18 -17.63 3.81
N SER A 68 -17.39 -16.98 2.96
CA SER A 68 -17.75 -16.62 1.59
C SER A 68 -16.76 -17.20 0.59
N GLU A 69 -17.24 -17.49 -0.62
CA GLU A 69 -16.40 -17.83 -1.76
C GLU A 69 -15.72 -16.60 -2.37
N LEU A 70 -16.22 -15.38 -2.06
CA LEU A 70 -15.67 -14.13 -2.56
C LEU A 70 -14.77 -13.49 -1.51
N VAL A 71 -13.56 -13.11 -1.93
CA VAL A 71 -12.60 -12.38 -1.10
C VAL A 71 -12.19 -11.11 -1.82
N ARG A 72 -12.31 -9.96 -1.16
CA ARG A 72 -11.88 -8.67 -1.68
C ARG A 72 -10.38 -8.50 -1.53
N LEU A 73 -9.74 -7.96 -2.59
CA LEU A 73 -8.35 -7.51 -2.59
C LEU A 73 -8.31 -5.99 -2.50
N TYR A 74 -7.26 -5.45 -1.90
CA TYR A 74 -7.14 -4.04 -1.54
C TYR A 74 -5.97 -3.37 -2.23
N GLN A 75 -6.03 -2.04 -2.35
CA GLN A 75 -4.92 -1.19 -2.77
C GLN A 75 -4.48 -1.45 -4.21
N SER A 76 -5.42 -1.46 -5.15
CA SER A 76 -5.16 -1.59 -6.59
C SER A 76 -4.43 -2.89 -6.96
N PRO A 77 -5.04 -4.06 -6.74
CA PRO A 77 -4.43 -5.33 -7.11
C PRO A 77 -4.22 -5.43 -8.62
N LYS A 78 -3.03 -5.84 -9.02
CA LYS A 78 -2.66 -6.07 -10.42
C LYS A 78 -2.71 -7.55 -10.76
N GLU A 79 -2.04 -8.38 -9.99
CA GLU A 79 -1.86 -9.80 -10.26
C GLU A 79 -1.90 -10.58 -8.95
N VAL A 80 -2.66 -11.66 -8.94
CA VAL A 80 -2.66 -12.63 -7.84
C VAL A 80 -1.59 -13.67 -8.11
N THR A 81 -0.65 -13.83 -7.18
CA THR A 81 0.47 -14.76 -7.34
C THR A 81 0.21 -16.11 -6.70
N SER A 82 -0.53 -16.16 -5.59
CA SER A 82 -0.93 -17.42 -4.98
C SER A 82 -2.16 -17.27 -4.10
N VAL A 83 -2.95 -18.34 -4.05
CA VAL A 83 -4.04 -18.49 -3.08
C VAL A 83 -3.87 -19.87 -2.43
N ALA A 84 -3.77 -19.88 -1.11
CA ALA A 84 -3.55 -21.10 -0.36
C ALA A 84 -4.34 -21.11 0.94
N THR A 85 -4.55 -22.30 1.49
CA THR A 85 -5.04 -22.46 2.85
C THR A 85 -3.94 -22.10 3.86
N ALA A 86 -4.30 -21.94 5.12
CA ALA A 86 -3.33 -21.61 6.17
C ALA A 86 -2.22 -22.68 6.34
N ASP A 87 -2.51 -23.94 5.97
CA ASP A 87 -1.54 -25.03 6.00
C ASP A 87 -0.76 -25.21 4.68
N GLY A 88 -0.92 -24.29 3.74
CA GLY A 88 -0.12 -24.24 2.52
C GLY A 88 -0.68 -24.97 1.31
N GLN A 89 -1.89 -25.49 1.37
CA GLN A 89 -2.53 -26.15 0.23
C GLN A 89 -3.05 -25.14 -0.79
N SER A 90 -2.70 -25.33 -2.07
CA SER A 90 -3.19 -24.46 -3.15
C SER A 90 -4.70 -24.52 -3.28
N VAL A 91 -5.31 -23.37 -3.53
CA VAL A 91 -6.75 -23.22 -3.72
C VAL A 91 -7.01 -22.73 -5.12
N GLU A 92 -7.91 -23.38 -5.84
CA GLU A 92 -8.38 -22.92 -7.15
C GLU A 92 -9.24 -21.68 -6.99
N TYR A 93 -9.03 -20.70 -7.86
CA TYR A 93 -9.75 -19.44 -7.84
C TYR A 93 -9.92 -18.86 -9.23
N VAL A 94 -10.89 -17.95 -9.36
CA VAL A 94 -11.07 -17.10 -10.54
C VAL A 94 -11.06 -15.65 -10.08
N ARG A 95 -10.33 -14.80 -10.78
CA ARG A 95 -10.30 -13.38 -10.48
C ARG A 95 -11.50 -12.66 -11.11
N GLU A 96 -12.17 -11.84 -10.32
CA GLU A 96 -13.29 -10.99 -10.73
C GLU A 96 -13.00 -9.55 -10.32
N GLY A 97 -12.25 -8.80 -11.13
CA GLY A 97 -11.85 -7.42 -10.80
C GLY A 97 -10.97 -7.37 -9.56
N ASN A 98 -11.41 -6.64 -8.53
CA ASN A 98 -10.71 -6.54 -7.25
C ASN A 98 -11.09 -7.65 -6.26
N ARG A 99 -11.67 -8.73 -6.74
CA ARG A 99 -12.06 -9.89 -5.93
C ARG A 99 -11.54 -11.16 -6.53
N ILE A 100 -11.40 -12.18 -5.71
CA ILE A 100 -11.24 -13.54 -6.16
C ILE A 100 -12.44 -14.37 -5.70
N ARG A 101 -12.82 -15.33 -6.52
CA ARG A 101 -13.81 -16.34 -6.18
C ARG A 101 -13.10 -17.67 -6.06
N THR A 102 -13.17 -18.28 -4.89
CA THR A 102 -12.61 -19.61 -4.65
C THR A 102 -13.60 -20.72 -5.07
N ALA A 103 -13.10 -21.91 -5.30
CA ALA A 103 -13.92 -23.07 -5.72
C ALA A 103 -14.82 -23.62 -4.61
N GLY A 104 -14.77 -23.05 -3.41
CA GLY A 104 -15.58 -23.42 -2.26
C GLY A 104 -15.32 -22.46 -1.13
N VAL A 105 -15.98 -22.70 0.01
CA VAL A 105 -15.76 -21.89 1.22
C VAL A 105 -14.61 -22.50 2.02
N TYR A 106 -13.59 -21.66 2.28
CA TYR A 106 -12.43 -22.02 3.10
C TYR A 106 -12.39 -21.12 4.32
N GLY A 107 -12.22 -21.69 5.50
CA GLY A 107 -12.22 -20.93 6.75
C GLY A 107 -11.05 -19.98 6.89
N SER A 108 -9.88 -20.35 6.38
CA SER A 108 -8.67 -19.53 6.42
C SER A 108 -7.95 -19.58 5.09
N LEU A 109 -7.57 -18.41 4.59
CA LEU A 109 -6.84 -18.25 3.33
C LEU A 109 -5.65 -17.33 3.50
N VAL A 110 -4.61 -17.59 2.74
CA VAL A 110 -3.45 -16.71 2.56
C VAL A 110 -3.37 -16.38 1.07
N ILE A 111 -3.49 -15.10 0.73
CA ILE A 111 -3.52 -14.63 -0.65
C ILE A 111 -2.34 -13.70 -0.85
N ASP A 112 -1.45 -14.06 -1.76
CA ASP A 112 -0.33 -13.23 -2.18
C ASP A 112 -0.67 -12.58 -3.51
N TYR A 113 -0.48 -11.28 -3.61
CA TYR A 113 -0.74 -10.53 -4.82
C TYR A 113 0.15 -9.30 -4.93
N VAL A 114 0.21 -8.75 -6.12
CA VAL A 114 1.00 -7.57 -6.45
C VAL A 114 0.06 -6.42 -6.73
N THR A 115 0.39 -5.24 -6.22
CA THR A 115 -0.34 -4.00 -6.48
C THR A 115 0.37 -3.15 -7.52
N GLU A 116 -0.37 -2.25 -8.17
CA GLU A 116 0.17 -1.29 -9.13
C GLU A 116 -0.57 0.04 -9.02
N PRO A 117 0.16 1.18 -8.98
CA PRO A 117 -0.47 2.49 -8.98
C PRO A 117 -1.33 2.71 -10.23
N ILE A 118 -2.48 3.33 -10.06
CA ILE A 118 -3.36 3.74 -11.16
C ILE A 118 -2.90 5.13 -11.62
N GLU A 119 -2.49 5.25 -12.88
CA GLU A 119 -2.13 6.54 -13.46
C GLU A 119 -3.34 7.49 -13.45
N GLY A 120 -3.10 8.78 -13.27
CA GLY A 120 -4.15 9.79 -13.21
C GLY A 120 -4.71 10.05 -11.81
N GLU A 121 -4.70 9.08 -10.93
CA GLU A 121 -5.06 9.28 -9.52
C GLU A 121 -3.84 9.55 -8.65
N CYS A 122 -2.66 9.09 -9.08
CA CYS A 122 -1.41 9.26 -8.34
C CYS A 122 -1.02 10.71 -8.09
N GLY A 123 -1.42 11.65 -8.98
CA GLY A 123 -1.07 13.06 -8.80
C GLY A 123 -1.60 13.66 -7.51
N ARG A 124 -2.88 13.41 -7.19
CA ARG A 124 -3.49 13.89 -5.94
C ARG A 124 -2.93 13.15 -4.73
N LEU A 125 -2.86 11.84 -4.81
CA LEU A 125 -2.34 11.04 -3.70
C LEU A 125 -0.86 11.32 -3.44
N MET A 126 -0.08 11.54 -4.49
CA MET A 126 1.33 11.90 -4.37
C MET A 126 1.51 13.23 -3.63
N THR A 127 0.66 14.22 -3.90
CA THR A 127 0.65 15.48 -3.16
C THR A 127 0.38 15.25 -1.68
N LEU A 128 -0.59 14.40 -1.34
CA LEU A 128 -0.89 14.03 0.04
C LEU A 128 0.30 13.31 0.70
N VAL A 129 1.01 12.46 -0.03
CA VAL A 129 2.23 11.79 0.45
C VAL A 129 3.29 12.81 0.86
N PHE A 130 3.55 13.80 0.01
CA PHE A 130 4.54 14.84 0.33
C PHE A 130 4.12 15.70 1.51
N GLN A 131 2.84 16.05 1.59
CA GLN A 131 2.30 16.79 2.73
C GLN A 131 2.42 15.99 4.03
N TYR A 132 2.10 14.70 3.99
CA TYR A 132 2.20 13.81 5.13
C TYR A 132 3.66 13.64 5.59
N ALA A 133 4.56 13.40 4.66
CA ALA A 133 5.99 13.26 4.95
C ALA A 133 6.56 14.57 5.54
N THR A 134 6.15 15.72 5.01
CA THR A 134 6.55 17.04 5.54
C THR A 134 6.06 17.22 6.96
N ALA A 135 4.81 16.86 7.24
CA ALA A 135 4.25 16.95 8.60
C ALA A 135 4.97 16.02 9.58
N LEU A 136 5.37 14.82 9.13
CA LEU A 136 6.21 13.91 9.92
C LEU A 136 7.56 14.55 10.25
N TYR A 137 8.19 15.14 9.26
CA TYR A 137 9.50 15.80 9.41
C TYR A 137 9.44 16.98 10.37
N ASP A 138 8.37 17.78 10.29
CA ASP A 138 8.17 18.95 11.13
C ASP A 138 7.57 18.63 12.51
N GLY A 139 7.19 17.37 12.75
CA GLY A 139 6.58 16.95 14.01
C GLY A 139 5.16 17.46 14.22
N GLN A 140 4.45 17.80 13.15
CA GLN A 140 3.09 18.35 13.20
C GLN A 140 2.04 17.25 13.17
N THR A 141 1.82 16.58 14.29
CA THR A 141 0.92 15.42 14.39
C THR A 141 -0.54 15.76 14.08
N ASP A 142 -1.01 16.98 14.38
CA ASP A 142 -2.37 17.40 14.07
C ASP A 142 -2.63 17.46 12.56
N GLU A 143 -1.62 17.80 11.77
CA GLU A 143 -1.72 17.86 10.32
C GLU A 143 -1.86 16.46 9.69
N LEU A 144 -1.27 15.43 10.30
CA LEU A 144 -1.37 14.06 9.81
C LEU A 144 -2.83 13.59 9.73
N ILE A 145 -3.61 13.89 10.77
CA ILE A 145 -5.04 13.52 10.82
C ILE A 145 -5.82 14.22 9.72
N LYS A 146 -5.54 15.52 9.48
CA LYS A 146 -6.20 16.30 8.44
C LYS A 146 -5.88 15.78 7.05
N ILE A 147 -4.64 15.36 6.81
CA ILE A 147 -4.21 14.80 5.53
C ILE A 147 -4.90 13.46 5.26
N ILE A 148 -4.93 12.58 6.26
CA ILE A 148 -5.60 11.29 6.16
C ILE A 148 -7.10 11.46 5.86
N ALA A 149 -7.74 12.45 6.44
CA ALA A 149 -9.15 12.73 6.21
C ALA A 149 -9.47 13.12 4.74
N GLN A 150 -8.45 13.48 3.95
CA GLN A 150 -8.60 13.81 2.52
C GLN A 150 -8.48 12.58 1.61
N CYS A 151 -8.09 11.44 2.15
CA CYS A 151 -8.02 10.17 1.39
C CYS A 151 -9.44 9.52 1.17
#